data_c319353a204150394c825d7717bc3937
#
_entry.id   c319353a204150394c825d7717bc3937
#
_cell.length_a   1.000
_cell.length_b   1.000
_cell.length_c   1.000
_cell.angle_alpha   90.00
_cell.angle_beta   90.00
_cell.angle_gamma   90.00
#
_symmetry.space_group_name_H-M   'P 1'
#
loop_
_entity.id
_entity.type
_entity.pdbx_description
1 polymer ?
#
loop_
_entity_poly.entity_id
_entity_poly.type
_entity_poly.pdbx_seq_one_letter_code
_entity_poly.pdbx_strand_id
1 'polypeptide(L)'
;MRVVTMGEMMIRLMPKGNLRFEQATEFDAFYGGDESIVAVSLARFGLESRYVTKLPLNPFGQIALNKLREQGVDTSFIARGGERLGLNFYENGASMRPSNVVYDRKHSAISEALPEDFDFDAVFRDADWFHVAGITPAISDRAADLVRIAMETAKKHGVTVSVDLNYRSKLWSPEKAQSVMVPLMKYVDVCIGNEEDAEKCLGFKAGKTDVNGASLDIEGYKAAFKALQETFGFKYVMTTLRESYSASDNGWSALLYDGKEFYHTRKYEIRLVDRGGGGASFAAGCIYGILNGYDLAKTGEFAAAASALKQTIVGDFNLATLPEVNALMGGNTSGRVQR
;
A
#
# COMPACT_ATOMS: atom_id res chain seq x y z
N MET A 1 11.69 -14.05 9.22
CA MET A 1 12.00 -12.93 8.29
C MET A 1 11.30 -11.70 8.81
N ARG A 2 12.01 -10.59 8.86
CA ARG A 2 11.52 -9.31 9.41
C ARG A 2 11.34 -8.27 8.33
N VAL A 3 10.14 -7.71 8.27
CA VAL A 3 9.80 -6.63 7.35
C VAL A 3 9.60 -5.33 8.11
N VAL A 4 10.22 -4.27 7.65
CA VAL A 4 10.02 -2.91 8.15
C VAL A 4 9.16 -2.16 7.15
N THR A 5 8.13 -1.47 7.64
CA THR A 5 7.36 -0.51 6.82
C THR A 5 7.36 0.85 7.49
N MET A 6 7.33 1.93 6.70
CA MET A 6 7.39 3.29 7.23
C MET A 6 6.40 4.20 6.53
N GLY A 7 5.54 4.88 7.30
CA GLY A 7 4.60 5.81 6.72
C GLY A 7 3.63 6.46 7.70
N GLU A 8 2.61 7.13 7.16
CA GLU A 8 1.61 7.81 7.97
C GLU A 8 0.48 6.90 8.39
N MET A 9 0.13 6.95 9.67
CA MET A 9 -1.11 6.38 10.19
C MET A 9 -2.12 7.47 10.46
N MET A 10 -3.31 7.33 9.90
CA MET A 10 -4.41 8.30 9.99
C MET A 10 -5.61 7.72 10.71
N ILE A 11 -6.53 8.60 11.10
CA ILE A 11 -7.90 8.22 11.44
C ILE A 11 -8.74 8.41 10.18
N ARG A 12 -9.42 7.35 9.74
CA ARG A 12 -10.43 7.41 8.70
C ARG A 12 -11.81 7.49 9.33
N LEU A 13 -12.54 8.56 9.03
CA LEU A 13 -13.90 8.79 9.46
C LEU A 13 -14.86 8.51 8.30
N MET A 14 -15.78 7.58 8.49
CA MET A 14 -16.65 7.08 7.44
C MET A 14 -18.11 7.11 7.89
N PRO A 15 -19.02 7.75 7.11
CA PRO A 15 -20.46 7.64 7.36
C PRO A 15 -20.90 6.18 7.30
N LYS A 16 -21.91 5.81 8.06
CA LYS A 16 -22.45 4.44 8.03
C LYS A 16 -23.05 4.10 6.66
N GLY A 17 -22.75 2.90 6.21
CA GLY A 17 -23.26 2.36 4.94
C GLY A 17 -22.89 3.24 3.73
N ASN A 18 -23.89 3.69 3.00
CA ASN A 18 -23.71 4.51 1.79
C ASN A 18 -24.25 5.95 1.99
N LEU A 19 -24.36 6.42 3.24
CA LEU A 19 -24.75 7.80 3.52
C LEU A 19 -23.73 8.77 2.94
N ARG A 20 -24.22 9.92 2.47
CA ARG A 20 -23.38 11.05 2.11
C ARG A 20 -22.88 11.78 3.37
N PHE A 21 -21.82 12.55 3.25
CA PHE A 21 -21.33 13.40 4.34
C PHE A 21 -22.43 14.31 4.90
N GLU A 22 -23.27 14.89 4.02
CA GLU A 22 -24.37 15.77 4.40
C GLU A 22 -25.51 15.08 5.21
N GLN A 23 -25.59 13.75 5.09
CA GLN A 23 -26.59 12.95 5.80
C GLN A 23 -26.07 12.40 7.13
N ALA A 24 -24.73 12.41 7.32
CA ALA A 24 -24.11 11.74 8.44
C ALA A 24 -24.25 12.54 9.73
N THR A 25 -24.79 11.92 10.75
CA THR A 25 -24.84 12.44 12.13
C THR A 25 -23.81 11.75 13.02
N GLU A 26 -23.21 10.66 12.53
CA GLU A 26 -22.17 9.87 13.21
C GLU A 26 -21.21 9.29 12.17
N PHE A 27 -19.99 8.98 12.61
CA PHE A 27 -18.95 8.40 11.78
C PHE A 27 -18.33 7.20 12.49
N ASP A 28 -18.13 6.13 11.74
CA ASP A 28 -17.24 5.04 12.17
C ASP A 28 -15.79 5.48 12.02
N ALA A 29 -14.96 5.21 13.05
CA ALA A 29 -13.55 5.58 13.06
C ALA A 29 -12.68 4.33 12.85
N PHE A 30 -11.92 4.34 11.77
CA PHE A 30 -10.90 3.33 11.48
C PHE A 30 -9.50 3.96 11.57
N TYR A 31 -8.52 3.15 11.88
CA TYR A 31 -7.13 3.56 11.97
C TYR A 31 -6.31 2.82 10.93
N GLY A 32 -5.56 3.54 10.11
CA GLY A 32 -4.78 2.93 9.05
C GLY A 32 -3.98 3.94 8.23
N GLY A 33 -3.27 3.42 7.27
CA GLY A 33 -2.43 4.12 6.31
C GLY A 33 -1.78 3.08 5.44
N ASP A 34 -1.27 3.42 4.29
CA ASP A 34 -0.84 2.44 3.30
C ASP A 34 0.15 1.43 3.89
N GLU A 35 1.24 1.91 4.45
CA GLU A 35 2.31 1.09 5.00
C GLU A 35 1.91 0.37 6.31
N SER A 36 0.96 0.92 7.07
CA SER A 36 0.42 0.23 8.24
C SER A 36 -0.48 -0.95 7.86
N ILE A 37 -1.17 -0.86 6.72
CA ILE A 37 -1.94 -1.97 6.16
C ILE A 37 -1.00 -3.08 5.69
N VAL A 38 0.12 -2.73 5.05
CA VAL A 38 1.18 -3.69 4.70
C VAL A 38 1.72 -4.37 5.96
N ALA A 39 2.06 -3.60 6.99
CA ALA A 39 2.57 -4.14 8.26
C ALA A 39 1.60 -5.15 8.89
N VAL A 40 0.33 -4.78 9.01
CA VAL A 40 -0.71 -5.64 9.58
C VAL A 40 -0.91 -6.90 8.74
N SER A 41 -0.98 -6.76 7.41
CA SER A 41 -1.12 -7.92 6.52
C SER A 41 0.01 -8.92 6.71
N LEU A 42 1.26 -8.46 6.77
CA LEU A 42 2.44 -9.31 6.94
C LEU A 42 2.48 -9.99 8.31
N ALA A 43 2.13 -9.26 9.38
CA ALA A 43 2.00 -9.85 10.71
C ALA A 43 0.94 -10.98 10.74
N ARG A 44 -0.20 -10.77 10.10
CA ARG A 44 -1.27 -11.78 9.99
C ARG A 44 -0.88 -12.97 9.12
N PHE A 45 0.04 -12.79 8.17
CA PHE A 45 0.64 -13.89 7.39
C PHE A 45 1.77 -14.60 8.12
N GLY A 46 2.11 -14.18 9.36
CA GLY A 46 3.08 -14.85 10.23
C GLY A 46 4.52 -14.36 10.07
N LEU A 47 4.76 -13.22 9.42
CA LEU A 47 6.08 -12.60 9.41
C LEU A 47 6.27 -11.67 10.61
N GLU A 48 7.51 -11.46 11.02
CA GLU A 48 7.85 -10.38 11.93
C GLU A 48 7.71 -9.04 11.21
N SER A 49 6.73 -8.25 11.62
CA SER A 49 6.41 -6.98 10.98
C SER A 49 6.64 -5.82 11.94
N ARG A 50 7.48 -4.89 11.54
CA ARG A 50 7.84 -3.67 12.28
C ARG A 50 7.30 -2.45 11.55
N TYR A 51 6.62 -1.57 12.28
CA TYR A 51 6.11 -0.33 11.71
C TYR A 51 6.82 0.89 12.29
N VAL A 52 7.30 1.76 11.42
CA VAL A 52 8.02 3.00 11.77
C VAL A 52 7.17 4.19 11.40
N THR A 53 6.85 5.01 12.38
CA THR A 53 6.08 6.25 12.22
C THR A 53 6.28 7.16 13.43
N LYS A 54 5.70 8.36 13.43
CA LYS A 54 5.60 9.22 14.60
C LYS A 54 4.13 9.44 14.96
N LEU A 55 3.78 9.19 16.22
CA LEU A 55 2.41 9.33 16.73
C LEU A 55 2.36 10.33 17.88
N PRO A 56 1.30 11.17 17.97
CA PRO A 56 1.18 12.16 19.02
C PRO A 56 1.03 11.53 20.41
N LEU A 57 1.44 12.28 21.46
CA LEU A 57 1.31 11.89 22.87
C LEU A 57 -0.09 12.18 23.43
N ASN A 58 -1.13 11.87 22.67
CA ASN A 58 -2.52 12.06 23.09
C ASN A 58 -3.29 10.73 22.98
N PRO A 59 -4.56 10.67 23.45
CA PRO A 59 -5.35 9.44 23.38
C PRO A 59 -5.51 8.84 21.98
N PHE A 60 -5.59 9.65 20.93
CA PHE A 60 -5.73 9.15 19.55
C PHE A 60 -4.45 8.47 19.06
N GLY A 61 -3.27 9.05 19.37
CA GLY A 61 -2.00 8.41 19.09
C GLY A 61 -1.81 7.11 19.88
N GLN A 62 -2.37 7.03 21.10
CA GLN A 62 -2.36 5.79 21.89
C GLN A 62 -3.30 4.73 21.30
N ILE A 63 -4.48 5.11 20.80
CA ILE A 63 -5.38 4.18 20.12
C ILE A 63 -4.71 3.63 18.86
N ALA A 64 -4.09 4.51 18.03
CA ALA A 64 -3.36 4.09 16.85
C ALA A 64 -2.28 3.03 17.16
N LEU A 65 -1.49 3.29 18.22
CA LEU A 65 -0.47 2.34 18.70
C LEU A 65 -1.09 1.01 19.12
N ASN A 66 -2.19 1.04 19.88
CA ASN A 66 -2.86 -0.16 20.36
C ASN A 66 -3.45 -0.98 19.20
N LYS A 67 -4.02 -0.31 18.18
CA LYS A 67 -4.54 -0.97 16.97
C LYS A 67 -3.47 -1.75 16.21
N LEU A 68 -2.25 -1.26 16.14
CA LEU A 68 -1.13 -1.99 15.55
C LEU A 68 -0.73 -3.20 16.41
N ARG A 69 -0.62 -3.00 17.73
CA ARG A 69 -0.28 -4.07 18.68
C ARG A 69 -1.31 -5.19 18.70
N GLU A 70 -2.59 -4.88 18.63
CA GLU A 70 -3.69 -5.85 18.53
C GLU A 70 -3.51 -6.79 17.33
N GLN A 71 -2.84 -6.34 16.27
CA GLN A 71 -2.56 -7.11 15.06
C GLN A 71 -1.18 -7.78 15.05
N GLY A 72 -0.41 -7.69 16.16
CA GLY A 72 0.89 -8.32 16.26
C GLY A 72 2.05 -7.57 15.60
N VAL A 73 1.85 -6.29 15.26
CA VAL A 73 2.90 -5.45 14.68
C VAL A 73 3.87 -4.97 15.77
N ASP A 74 5.18 -5.09 15.53
CA ASP A 74 6.22 -4.52 16.38
C ASP A 74 6.17 -2.99 16.29
N THR A 75 5.89 -2.35 17.43
CA THR A 75 5.76 -0.90 17.57
C THR A 75 6.91 -0.26 18.33
N SER A 76 7.99 -0.99 18.56
CA SER A 76 9.12 -0.55 19.42
C SER A 76 9.87 0.66 18.84
N PHE A 77 9.81 0.87 17.53
CA PHE A 77 10.44 1.98 16.81
C PHE A 77 9.46 3.08 16.39
N ILE A 78 8.27 3.11 16.98
CA ILE A 78 7.34 4.23 16.78
C ILE A 78 7.76 5.40 17.66
N ALA A 79 8.16 6.50 17.02
CA ALA A 79 8.46 7.75 17.72
C ALA A 79 7.17 8.37 18.30
N ARG A 80 7.30 9.02 19.45
CA ARG A 80 6.16 9.68 20.11
C ARG A 80 6.41 11.18 20.20
N GLY A 81 5.44 11.96 19.74
CA GLY A 81 5.50 13.43 19.73
C GLY A 81 4.67 13.99 18.57
N GLY A 82 4.77 15.32 18.37
CA GLY A 82 3.89 16.01 17.43
C GLY A 82 2.50 16.24 18.01
N GLU A 83 1.65 16.95 17.27
CA GLU A 83 0.37 17.42 17.81
C GLU A 83 -0.80 16.52 17.47
N ARG A 84 -0.84 15.94 16.24
CA ARG A 84 -2.03 15.25 15.72
C ARG A 84 -1.72 14.07 14.81
N LEU A 85 -2.71 13.19 14.67
CA LEU A 85 -2.81 12.28 13.53
C LEU A 85 -3.43 13.00 12.33
N GLY A 86 -3.07 12.58 11.13
CA GLY A 86 -3.81 12.93 9.94
C GLY A 86 -5.23 12.34 9.97
N LEU A 87 -6.18 13.03 9.35
CA LEU A 87 -7.55 12.53 9.16
C LEU A 87 -7.84 12.35 7.68
N ASN A 88 -8.64 11.36 7.36
CA ASN A 88 -9.36 11.31 6.11
C ASN A 88 -10.84 11.01 6.36
N PHE A 89 -11.69 11.72 5.62
CA PHE A 89 -13.13 11.47 5.58
C PHE A 89 -13.41 10.71 4.31
N TYR A 90 -14.05 9.55 4.43
CA TYR A 90 -14.28 8.65 3.31
C TYR A 90 -15.77 8.35 3.16
N GLU A 91 -16.36 8.83 2.08
CA GLU A 91 -17.77 8.55 1.72
C GLU A 91 -17.78 7.38 0.72
N ASN A 92 -18.45 6.29 1.08
CA ASN A 92 -18.58 5.14 0.20
C ASN A 92 -19.39 5.48 -1.06
N GLY A 93 -18.88 5.05 -2.19
CA GLY A 93 -19.63 5.01 -3.43
C GLY A 93 -20.71 3.93 -3.42
N ALA A 94 -21.64 4.04 -4.35
CA ALA A 94 -22.69 3.04 -4.55
C ALA A 94 -23.13 3.04 -6.01
N SER A 95 -23.12 1.88 -6.67
CA SER A 95 -23.51 1.74 -8.08
C SER A 95 -22.70 2.71 -8.98
N MET A 96 -23.35 3.67 -9.66
CA MET A 96 -22.67 4.67 -10.48
C MET A 96 -22.14 5.87 -9.71
N ARG A 97 -22.44 6.02 -8.43
CA ARG A 97 -21.95 7.13 -7.59
C ARG A 97 -20.55 6.82 -7.06
N PRO A 98 -19.51 7.60 -7.43
CA PRO A 98 -18.15 7.35 -6.96
C PRO A 98 -18.01 7.60 -5.46
N SER A 99 -17.00 6.97 -4.84
CA SER A 99 -16.54 7.31 -3.50
C SER A 99 -15.94 8.72 -3.48
N ASN A 100 -16.05 9.40 -2.33
CA ASN A 100 -15.47 10.71 -2.14
C ASN A 100 -14.52 10.70 -0.93
N VAL A 101 -13.35 11.34 -1.07
CA VAL A 101 -12.35 11.41 0.00
C VAL A 101 -11.94 12.86 0.23
N VAL A 102 -12.01 13.27 1.50
CA VAL A 102 -11.49 14.58 1.96
C VAL A 102 -10.36 14.32 2.95
N TYR A 103 -9.21 14.94 2.73
CA TYR A 103 -8.05 14.83 3.61
C TYR A 103 -7.88 16.08 4.49
N ASP A 104 -7.64 15.84 5.77
CA ASP A 104 -7.13 16.83 6.73
C ASP A 104 -5.89 16.22 7.41
N ARG A 105 -4.72 16.28 6.73
CA ARG A 105 -3.49 15.60 7.15
C ARG A 105 -2.26 16.50 7.25
N LYS A 106 -2.40 17.82 7.02
CA LYS A 106 -1.29 18.76 7.21
C LYS A 106 -0.88 18.78 8.67
N HIS A 107 0.41 18.94 8.91
CA HIS A 107 1.00 19.01 10.27
C HIS A 107 0.70 17.77 11.13
N SER A 108 0.52 16.61 10.49
CA SER A 108 0.48 15.35 11.24
C SER A 108 1.86 15.04 11.84
N ALA A 109 1.88 14.29 12.94
CA ALA A 109 3.12 14.00 13.67
C ALA A 109 4.26 13.48 12.78
N ILE A 110 3.96 12.59 11.84
CA ILE A 110 4.97 12.06 10.90
C ILE A 110 5.36 13.08 9.83
N SER A 111 4.46 13.96 9.39
CA SER A 111 4.78 14.99 8.39
C SER A 111 5.74 16.04 8.92
N GLU A 112 5.80 16.22 10.24
CA GLU A 112 6.71 17.14 10.96
C GLU A 112 7.88 16.42 11.62
N ALA A 113 8.02 15.10 11.42
CA ALA A 113 9.08 14.31 12.03
C ALA A 113 10.46 14.68 11.46
N LEU A 114 11.48 14.50 12.28
CA LEU A 114 12.88 14.78 11.94
C LEU A 114 13.69 13.47 11.94
N PRO A 115 14.83 13.41 11.25
CA PRO A 115 15.70 12.23 11.25
C PRO A 115 16.10 11.77 12.66
N GLU A 116 16.28 12.72 13.58
CA GLU A 116 16.67 12.47 14.97
C GLU A 116 15.58 11.80 15.81
N ASP A 117 14.34 11.76 15.31
CA ASP A 117 13.26 11.00 15.94
C ASP A 117 13.44 9.47 15.81
N PHE A 118 14.34 9.03 14.92
CA PHE A 118 14.50 7.62 14.56
C PHE A 118 15.96 7.14 14.59
N ASP A 119 16.23 6.01 15.20
CA ASP A 119 17.49 5.27 15.05
C ASP A 119 17.36 4.25 13.89
N PHE A 120 17.59 4.73 12.66
CA PHE A 120 17.46 3.89 11.47
C PHE A 120 18.47 2.73 11.43
N ASP A 121 19.66 2.87 12.03
CA ASP A 121 20.60 1.76 12.14
C ASP A 121 20.07 0.64 13.03
N ALA A 122 19.40 0.98 14.14
CA ALA A 122 18.72 0.00 14.96
C ALA A 122 17.46 -0.58 14.29
N VAL A 123 16.72 0.25 13.54
CA VAL A 123 15.54 -0.18 12.78
C VAL A 123 15.88 -1.26 11.75
N PHE A 124 17.00 -1.14 11.03
CA PHE A 124 17.34 -2.02 9.91
C PHE A 124 18.36 -3.11 10.24
N ARG A 125 18.99 -3.11 11.40
CA ARG A 125 20.07 -4.03 11.78
C ARG A 125 19.79 -5.50 11.51
N ASP A 126 18.56 -5.93 11.68
CA ASP A 126 18.09 -7.30 11.56
C ASP A 126 16.88 -7.44 10.62
N ALA A 127 16.70 -6.48 9.72
CA ALA A 127 15.63 -6.47 8.74
C ALA A 127 16.03 -7.17 7.44
N ASP A 128 15.10 -7.90 6.85
CA ASP A 128 15.25 -8.52 5.54
C ASP A 128 14.66 -7.64 4.42
N TRP A 129 13.65 -6.83 4.77
CA TRP A 129 12.88 -6.04 3.81
C TRP A 129 12.43 -4.70 4.38
N PHE A 130 12.46 -3.67 3.54
CA PHE A 130 11.88 -2.35 3.81
C PHE A 130 10.86 -1.98 2.75
N HIS A 131 9.69 -1.53 3.17
CA HIS A 131 8.63 -1.06 2.28
C HIS A 131 8.14 0.33 2.65
N VAL A 132 7.93 1.16 1.63
CA VAL A 132 7.34 2.50 1.75
C VAL A 132 6.49 2.82 0.53
N ALA A 133 5.42 3.59 0.69
CA ALA A 133 4.61 4.11 -0.42
C ALA A 133 5.03 5.54 -0.79
N GLY A 134 4.86 5.91 -2.06
CA GLY A 134 5.08 7.26 -2.56
C GLY A 134 4.16 8.32 -1.93
N ILE A 135 3.14 7.90 -1.18
CA ILE A 135 2.34 8.80 -0.36
C ILE A 135 3.20 9.44 0.73
N THR A 136 4.08 8.67 1.38
CA THR A 136 4.87 9.15 2.53
C THR A 136 5.81 10.29 2.16
N PRO A 137 6.64 10.23 1.11
CA PRO A 137 7.43 11.39 0.69
C PRO A 137 6.58 12.56 0.14
N ALA A 138 5.32 12.32 -0.22
CA ALA A 138 4.42 13.35 -0.74
C ALA A 138 3.77 14.23 0.34
N ILE A 139 3.78 13.82 1.62
CA ILE A 139 3.09 14.56 2.69
C ILE A 139 3.84 15.81 3.15
N SER A 140 5.16 15.84 3.03
CA SER A 140 6.01 17.00 3.30
C SER A 140 7.44 16.81 2.79
N ASP A 141 8.20 17.91 2.63
CA ASP A 141 9.62 17.83 2.29
C ASP A 141 10.43 17.10 3.38
N ARG A 142 10.08 17.27 4.67
CA ARG A 142 10.68 16.51 5.78
C ARG A 142 10.46 15.01 5.64
N ALA A 143 9.24 14.61 5.33
CA ALA A 143 8.93 13.18 5.12
C ALA A 143 9.67 12.60 3.89
N ALA A 144 9.86 13.40 2.83
CA ALA A 144 10.68 12.99 1.68
C ALA A 144 12.14 12.75 2.07
N ASP A 145 12.72 13.62 2.89
CA ASP A 145 14.08 13.45 3.44
C ASP A 145 14.18 12.23 4.35
N LEU A 146 13.18 12.00 5.22
CA LEU A 146 13.13 10.81 6.06
C LEU A 146 13.12 9.52 5.24
N VAL A 147 12.29 9.45 4.21
CA VAL A 147 12.23 8.29 3.31
C VAL A 147 13.56 8.06 2.62
N ARG A 148 14.22 9.13 2.14
CA ARG A 148 15.55 9.03 1.52
C ARG A 148 16.58 8.45 2.51
N ILE A 149 16.63 8.96 3.74
CA ILE A 149 17.56 8.48 4.77
C ILE A 149 17.27 7.03 5.15
N ALA A 150 15.99 6.69 5.32
CA ALA A 150 15.58 5.32 5.61
C ALA A 150 16.00 4.34 4.50
N MET A 151 15.73 4.66 3.23
CA MET A 151 16.14 3.82 2.09
C MET A 151 17.66 3.67 1.99
N GLU A 152 18.39 4.77 2.17
CA GLU A 152 19.86 4.76 2.16
C GLU A 152 20.41 3.87 3.28
N THR A 153 19.87 3.97 4.49
CA THR A 153 20.29 3.16 5.63
C THR A 153 19.90 1.69 5.43
N ALA A 154 18.69 1.41 4.93
CA ALA A 154 18.28 0.06 4.59
C ALA A 154 19.27 -0.61 3.61
N LYS A 155 19.69 0.11 2.56
CA LYS A 155 20.67 -0.41 1.60
C LYS A 155 22.06 -0.63 2.22
N LYS A 156 22.51 0.21 3.16
CA LYS A 156 23.76 -0.01 3.91
C LYS A 156 23.73 -1.31 4.72
N HIS A 157 22.56 -1.68 5.24
CA HIS A 157 22.33 -2.95 5.95
C HIS A 157 22.02 -4.14 5.03
N GLY A 158 22.06 -3.97 3.70
CA GLY A 158 21.79 -5.05 2.74
C GLY A 158 20.31 -5.43 2.63
N VAL A 159 19.41 -4.59 3.14
CA VAL A 159 17.96 -4.81 3.15
C VAL A 159 17.39 -4.64 1.73
N THR A 160 16.47 -5.53 1.35
CA THR A 160 15.69 -5.38 0.11
C THR A 160 14.69 -4.25 0.26
N VAL A 161 14.60 -3.34 -0.71
CA VAL A 161 13.70 -2.18 -0.66
C VAL A 161 12.62 -2.29 -1.71
N SER A 162 11.36 -2.14 -1.30
CA SER A 162 10.21 -2.02 -2.21
C SER A 162 9.49 -0.69 -2.07
N VAL A 163 8.96 -0.21 -3.18
CA VAL A 163 8.14 1.01 -3.23
C VAL A 163 6.82 0.71 -3.92
N ASP A 164 5.71 1.13 -3.33
CA ASP A 164 4.47 1.38 -4.06
C ASP A 164 4.44 2.85 -4.48
N LEU A 165 4.45 3.14 -5.78
CA LEU A 165 4.53 4.51 -6.31
C LEU A 165 3.35 5.39 -5.89
N ASN A 166 2.17 4.82 -5.87
CA ASN A 166 0.95 5.29 -5.23
C ASN A 166 0.72 6.82 -5.35
N TYR A 167 0.75 7.34 -6.57
CA TYR A 167 0.60 8.77 -6.86
C TYR A 167 -0.69 9.35 -6.30
N ARG A 168 -0.61 10.55 -5.76
CA ARG A 168 -1.77 11.30 -5.22
C ARG A 168 -1.75 12.74 -5.70
N SER A 169 -2.56 13.06 -6.70
CA SER A 169 -2.66 14.41 -7.28
C SER A 169 -3.06 15.50 -6.27
N LYS A 170 -3.71 15.12 -5.17
CA LYS A 170 -4.06 16.05 -4.06
C LYS A 170 -2.86 16.41 -3.17
N LEU A 171 -1.73 15.71 -3.25
CA LEU A 171 -0.54 15.95 -2.43
C LEU A 171 0.54 16.71 -3.19
N TRP A 172 0.79 16.37 -4.45
CA TRP A 172 1.84 16.98 -5.26
C TRP A 172 1.52 16.94 -6.76
N SER A 173 2.22 17.80 -7.53
CA SER A 173 2.16 17.76 -9.00
C SER A 173 3.06 16.62 -9.53
N PRO A 174 2.85 16.19 -10.80
CA PRO A 174 3.75 15.21 -11.43
C PRO A 174 5.22 15.64 -11.44
N GLU A 175 5.50 16.93 -11.67
CA GLU A 175 6.87 17.47 -11.70
C GLU A 175 7.53 17.35 -10.31
N LYS A 176 6.79 17.68 -9.24
CA LYS A 176 7.28 17.50 -7.86
C LYS A 176 7.46 16.02 -7.55
N ALA A 177 6.50 15.17 -7.92
CA ALA A 177 6.60 13.73 -7.72
C ALA A 177 7.86 13.16 -8.39
N GLN A 178 8.10 13.48 -9.66
CA GLN A 178 9.28 13.02 -10.40
C GLN A 178 10.58 13.54 -9.76
N SER A 179 10.61 14.81 -9.35
CA SER A 179 11.82 15.40 -8.73
C SER A 179 12.23 14.71 -7.42
N VAL A 180 11.28 14.12 -6.70
CA VAL A 180 11.51 13.39 -5.46
C VAL A 180 11.69 11.90 -5.70
N MET A 181 10.78 11.27 -6.47
CA MET A 181 10.75 9.81 -6.61
C MET A 181 11.88 9.27 -7.49
N VAL A 182 12.18 9.92 -8.63
CA VAL A 182 13.23 9.42 -9.54
C VAL A 182 14.58 9.25 -8.84
N PRO A 183 15.09 10.21 -8.04
CA PRO A 183 16.34 10.02 -7.28
C PRO A 183 16.28 8.88 -6.24
N LEU A 184 15.09 8.53 -5.72
CA LEU A 184 14.93 7.45 -4.75
C LEU A 184 15.02 6.06 -5.39
N MET A 185 14.71 5.94 -6.69
CA MET A 185 14.66 4.64 -7.38
C MET A 185 16.00 3.91 -7.39
N LYS A 186 17.13 4.59 -7.24
CA LYS A 186 18.45 3.95 -7.11
C LYS A 186 18.58 3.03 -5.89
N TYR A 187 17.69 3.17 -4.91
CA TYR A 187 17.66 2.33 -3.71
C TYR A 187 16.65 1.17 -3.81
N VAL A 188 15.80 1.18 -4.84
CA VAL A 188 14.63 0.29 -4.94
C VAL A 188 14.96 -0.99 -5.69
N ASP A 189 14.61 -2.12 -5.12
CA ASP A 189 14.73 -3.45 -5.74
C ASP A 189 13.38 -3.89 -6.37
N VAL A 190 12.25 -3.48 -5.78
CA VAL A 190 10.91 -3.91 -6.19
C VAL A 190 10.01 -2.68 -6.34
N CYS A 191 9.50 -2.47 -7.55
CA CYS A 191 8.61 -1.38 -7.87
C CYS A 191 7.17 -1.89 -8.02
N ILE A 192 6.25 -1.30 -7.27
CA ILE A 192 4.80 -1.55 -7.36
C ILE A 192 4.13 -0.25 -7.79
N GLY A 193 3.20 -0.31 -8.71
CA GLY A 193 2.45 0.86 -9.17
C GLY A 193 1.78 0.60 -10.51
N ASN A 194 0.68 1.30 -10.75
CA ASN A 194 -0.01 1.23 -12.03
C ASN A 194 0.63 2.17 -13.08
N GLU A 195 0.06 2.21 -14.28
CA GLU A 195 0.57 3.04 -15.39
C GLU A 195 0.49 4.54 -15.10
N GLU A 196 -0.55 5.01 -14.39
CA GLU A 196 -0.65 6.40 -13.98
C GLU A 196 0.44 6.75 -12.97
N ASP A 197 0.67 5.86 -12.01
CA ASP A 197 1.73 6.02 -11.01
C ASP A 197 3.12 6.09 -11.70
N ALA A 198 3.39 5.21 -12.66
CA ALA A 198 4.64 5.20 -13.42
C ALA A 198 4.82 6.49 -14.24
N GLU A 199 3.77 6.98 -14.89
CA GLU A 199 3.81 8.24 -15.63
C GLU A 199 4.04 9.43 -14.70
N LYS A 200 3.24 9.55 -13.63
CA LYS A 200 3.26 10.73 -12.76
C LYS A 200 4.48 10.78 -11.84
N CYS A 201 4.91 9.63 -11.31
CA CYS A 201 6.04 9.57 -10.37
C CYS A 201 7.40 9.44 -11.07
N LEU A 202 7.47 8.78 -12.23
CA LEU A 202 8.74 8.43 -12.88
C LEU A 202 8.88 8.94 -14.31
N GLY A 203 7.82 9.50 -14.90
CA GLY A 203 7.83 10.02 -16.28
C GLY A 203 7.68 8.97 -17.37
N PHE A 204 7.36 7.71 -17.03
CA PHE A 204 7.21 6.62 -17.97
C PHE A 204 5.75 6.47 -18.42
N LYS A 205 5.48 6.78 -19.69
CA LYS A 205 4.17 6.55 -20.27
C LYS A 205 4.03 5.10 -20.71
N ALA A 206 3.15 4.35 -20.07
CA ALA A 206 2.59 3.14 -20.65
C ALA A 206 1.74 3.54 -21.88
N GLY A 207 1.57 2.61 -22.83
CA GLY A 207 0.80 2.87 -24.04
C GLY A 207 -0.59 3.52 -23.81
N LYS A 208 -1.47 3.50 -24.80
CA LYS A 208 -2.81 4.11 -24.73
C LYS A 208 -3.76 3.29 -23.84
N THR A 209 -3.54 3.24 -22.52
CA THR A 209 -4.50 2.65 -21.60
C THR A 209 -5.57 3.67 -21.29
N ASP A 210 -6.82 3.32 -21.53
CA ASP A 210 -7.95 4.12 -21.06
C ASP A 210 -8.22 3.76 -19.59
N VAL A 211 -7.65 4.53 -18.66
CA VAL A 211 -7.77 4.34 -17.21
C VAL A 211 -9.24 4.36 -16.74
N ASN A 212 -10.13 4.94 -17.55
CA ASN A 212 -11.56 5.03 -17.27
C ASN A 212 -12.40 3.99 -18.05
N GLY A 213 -11.77 3.20 -18.90
CA GLY A 213 -12.42 2.19 -19.74
C GLY A 213 -12.24 0.77 -19.23
N ALA A 214 -13.11 -0.13 -19.70
CA ALA A 214 -13.08 -1.55 -19.33
C ALA A 214 -12.01 -2.38 -20.09
N SER A 215 -11.09 -1.74 -20.85
CA SER A 215 -10.07 -2.44 -21.61
C SER A 215 -8.66 -2.19 -21.04
N LEU A 216 -8.04 -3.24 -20.54
CA LEU A 216 -6.65 -3.23 -20.06
C LEU A 216 -5.71 -3.44 -21.25
N ASP A 217 -4.78 -2.52 -21.48
CA ASP A 217 -3.69 -2.68 -22.45
C ASP A 217 -2.52 -3.44 -21.84
N ILE A 218 -2.63 -4.76 -21.75
CA ILE A 218 -1.60 -5.62 -21.16
C ILE A 218 -0.24 -5.48 -21.87
N GLU A 219 -0.22 -5.30 -23.18
CA GLU A 219 1.04 -5.15 -23.92
C GLU A 219 1.69 -3.78 -23.63
N GLY A 220 0.89 -2.72 -23.44
CA GLY A 220 1.38 -1.43 -22.98
C GLY A 220 2.00 -1.52 -21.57
N TYR A 221 1.38 -2.25 -20.65
CA TYR A 221 1.96 -2.51 -19.32
C TYR A 221 3.28 -3.28 -19.41
N LYS A 222 3.36 -4.33 -20.23
CA LYS A 222 4.61 -5.09 -20.42
C LYS A 222 5.74 -4.22 -20.96
N ALA A 223 5.45 -3.36 -21.93
CA ALA A 223 6.42 -2.42 -22.47
C ALA A 223 6.92 -1.44 -21.41
N ALA A 224 6.00 -0.86 -20.61
CA ALA A 224 6.37 0.04 -19.51
C ALA A 224 7.22 -0.66 -18.43
N PHE A 225 6.89 -1.90 -18.06
CA PHE A 225 7.64 -2.65 -17.05
C PHE A 225 9.08 -2.96 -17.50
N LYS A 226 9.28 -3.32 -18.78
CA LYS A 226 10.62 -3.49 -19.34
C LYS A 226 11.42 -2.20 -19.30
N ALA A 227 10.81 -1.08 -19.72
CA ALA A 227 11.47 0.23 -19.72
C ALA A 227 11.85 0.68 -18.29
N LEU A 228 10.99 0.45 -17.30
CA LEU A 228 11.27 0.73 -15.90
C LEU A 228 12.44 -0.13 -15.38
N GLN A 229 12.42 -1.43 -15.68
CA GLN A 229 13.47 -2.36 -15.27
C GLN A 229 14.81 -2.00 -15.93
N GLU A 230 14.82 -1.71 -17.23
CA GLU A 230 16.03 -1.30 -17.96
C GLU A 230 16.61 0.01 -17.43
N THR A 231 15.75 0.96 -17.02
CA THR A 231 16.20 2.28 -16.56
C THR A 231 16.70 2.25 -15.12
N PHE A 232 16.01 1.56 -14.23
CA PHE A 232 16.28 1.62 -12.79
C PHE A 232 16.90 0.34 -12.21
N GLY A 233 16.91 -0.75 -12.96
CA GLY A 233 17.48 -2.03 -12.52
C GLY A 233 16.62 -2.79 -11.51
N PHE A 234 15.32 -2.55 -11.49
CA PHE A 234 14.39 -3.26 -10.58
C PHE A 234 14.47 -4.77 -10.79
N LYS A 235 14.46 -5.54 -9.70
CA LYS A 235 14.34 -7.00 -9.73
C LYS A 235 12.92 -7.45 -10.11
N TYR A 236 11.92 -6.69 -9.62
CA TYR A 236 10.52 -6.94 -9.89
C TYR A 236 9.79 -5.62 -10.18
N VAL A 237 8.87 -5.67 -11.15
CA VAL A 237 7.88 -4.60 -11.39
C VAL A 237 6.49 -5.23 -11.37
N MET A 238 5.59 -4.69 -10.57
CA MET A 238 4.30 -5.32 -10.28
C MET A 238 3.17 -4.29 -10.23
N THR A 239 1.97 -4.69 -10.66
CA THR A 239 0.79 -3.85 -10.56
C THR A 239 -0.47 -4.66 -10.34
N THR A 240 -1.45 -4.01 -9.71
CA THR A 240 -2.84 -4.46 -9.74
C THR A 240 -3.53 -3.96 -11.00
N LEU A 241 -4.34 -4.79 -11.59
CA LEU A 241 -5.17 -4.48 -12.75
C LEU A 241 -6.63 -4.45 -12.31
N ARG A 242 -7.25 -3.26 -12.42
CA ARG A 242 -8.62 -3.04 -11.99
C ARG A 242 -9.53 -2.76 -13.18
N GLU A 243 -10.58 -3.56 -13.31
CA GLU A 243 -11.71 -3.30 -14.21
C GLU A 243 -12.86 -2.73 -13.38
N SER A 244 -13.14 -1.45 -13.50
CA SER A 244 -14.18 -0.79 -12.71
C SER A 244 -15.53 -0.89 -13.43
N TYR A 245 -16.39 -1.82 -12.99
CA TYR A 245 -17.75 -1.96 -13.55
C TYR A 245 -18.72 -0.95 -12.91
N SER A 246 -18.52 -0.73 -11.62
CA SER A 246 -19.27 0.27 -10.84
C SER A 246 -18.47 0.67 -9.59
N ALA A 247 -19.03 1.55 -8.76
CA ALA A 247 -18.47 1.81 -7.45
C ALA A 247 -18.60 0.60 -6.50
N SER A 248 -19.48 -0.35 -6.83
CA SER A 248 -19.80 -1.52 -6.00
C SER A 248 -19.18 -2.84 -6.51
N ASP A 249 -18.82 -2.92 -7.78
CA ASP A 249 -18.38 -4.16 -8.39
C ASP A 249 -17.16 -3.91 -9.30
N ASN A 250 -16.09 -4.70 -9.08
CA ASN A 250 -14.83 -4.60 -9.83
C ASN A 250 -14.34 -5.98 -10.27
N GLY A 251 -13.70 -6.04 -11.45
CA GLY A 251 -12.75 -7.09 -11.79
C GLY A 251 -11.37 -6.75 -11.21
N TRP A 252 -10.67 -7.73 -10.66
CA TRP A 252 -9.39 -7.55 -9.99
C TRP A 252 -8.40 -8.64 -10.36
N SER A 253 -7.29 -8.26 -10.94
CA SER A 253 -6.16 -9.14 -11.26
C SER A 253 -4.84 -8.40 -11.06
N ALA A 254 -3.73 -9.01 -11.42
CA ALA A 254 -2.41 -8.39 -11.31
C ALA A 254 -1.50 -8.83 -12.46
N LEU A 255 -0.54 -7.97 -12.79
CA LEU A 255 0.56 -8.28 -13.70
C LEU A 255 1.88 -8.11 -12.96
N LEU A 256 2.76 -9.11 -13.09
CA LEU A 256 4.07 -9.15 -12.48
C LEU A 256 5.15 -9.38 -13.54
N TYR A 257 6.34 -8.84 -13.30
CA TYR A 257 7.53 -9.02 -14.12
C TYR A 257 8.75 -9.18 -13.21
N ASP A 258 9.57 -10.20 -13.45
CA ASP A 258 10.80 -10.50 -12.68
C ASP A 258 12.11 -10.18 -13.42
N GLY A 259 12.01 -9.38 -14.47
CA GLY A 259 13.13 -9.07 -15.36
C GLY A 259 13.32 -10.09 -16.49
N LYS A 260 12.58 -11.21 -16.48
CA LYS A 260 12.65 -12.28 -17.48
C LYS A 260 11.28 -12.63 -18.04
N GLU A 261 10.33 -12.93 -17.15
CA GLU A 261 9.01 -13.43 -17.48
C GLU A 261 7.92 -12.52 -16.93
N PHE A 262 6.79 -12.52 -17.64
CA PHE A 262 5.55 -11.88 -17.18
C PHE A 262 4.58 -12.92 -16.68
N TYR A 263 3.89 -12.60 -15.60
CA TYR A 263 2.77 -13.38 -15.12
C TYR A 263 1.55 -12.51 -14.92
N HIS A 264 0.43 -12.87 -15.56
CA HIS A 264 -0.88 -12.27 -15.38
C HIS A 264 -1.74 -13.22 -14.57
N THR A 265 -2.20 -12.79 -13.40
CA THR A 265 -2.98 -13.61 -12.47
C THR A 265 -4.39 -13.89 -13.00
N ARG A 266 -5.08 -14.84 -12.38
CA ARG A 266 -6.53 -14.97 -12.56
C ARG A 266 -7.24 -13.68 -12.13
N LYS A 267 -8.42 -13.47 -12.70
CA LYS A 267 -9.31 -12.37 -12.35
C LYS A 267 -10.31 -12.80 -11.28
N TYR A 268 -10.48 -11.95 -10.27
CA TYR A 268 -11.52 -12.05 -9.25
C TYR A 268 -12.62 -11.04 -9.54
N GLU A 269 -13.88 -11.48 -9.55
CA GLU A 269 -15.05 -10.60 -9.57
C GLU A 269 -15.42 -10.26 -8.12
N ILE A 270 -15.28 -9.00 -7.75
CA ILE A 270 -15.43 -8.55 -6.36
C ILE A 270 -16.62 -7.64 -6.23
N ARG A 271 -17.55 -8.02 -5.34
CA ARG A 271 -18.50 -7.07 -4.79
C ARG A 271 -17.86 -6.36 -3.61
N LEU A 272 -17.58 -5.08 -3.80
CA LEU A 272 -16.83 -4.27 -2.83
C LEU A 272 -17.65 -4.03 -1.55
N VAL A 273 -17.03 -4.29 -0.41
CA VAL A 273 -17.49 -3.87 0.91
C VAL A 273 -16.74 -2.61 1.34
N ASP A 274 -15.42 -2.63 1.16
CA ASP A 274 -14.55 -1.47 1.41
C ASP A 274 -13.36 -1.50 0.45
N ARG A 275 -13.24 -0.47 -0.37
CA ARG A 275 -12.17 -0.35 -1.38
C ARG A 275 -10.79 -0.05 -0.77
N GLY A 276 -10.77 0.53 0.44
CA GLY A 276 -9.53 0.93 1.12
C GLY A 276 -8.59 -0.25 1.34
N GLY A 277 -7.28 -0.05 1.15
CA GLY A 277 -6.23 -1.02 1.48
C GLY A 277 -6.02 -2.16 0.48
N GLY A 278 -6.74 -2.20 -0.66
CA GLY A 278 -6.54 -3.24 -1.68
C GLY A 278 -5.12 -3.24 -2.25
N GLY A 279 -4.58 -2.07 -2.65
CA GLY A 279 -3.20 -1.93 -3.15
C GLY A 279 -2.16 -2.35 -2.11
N ALA A 280 -2.26 -1.81 -0.89
CA ALA A 280 -1.36 -2.17 0.21
C ALA A 280 -1.37 -3.67 0.54
N SER A 281 -2.56 -4.30 0.49
CA SER A 281 -2.69 -5.75 0.68
C SER A 281 -2.06 -6.56 -0.45
N PHE A 282 -2.10 -6.05 -1.68
CA PHE A 282 -1.36 -6.62 -2.81
C PHE A 282 0.15 -6.52 -2.58
N ALA A 283 0.65 -5.34 -2.20
CA ALA A 283 2.06 -5.13 -1.87
C ALA A 283 2.53 -6.10 -0.78
N ALA A 284 1.75 -6.25 0.29
CA ALA A 284 2.03 -7.22 1.35
C ALA A 284 2.09 -8.66 0.83
N GLY A 285 1.16 -9.04 -0.06
CA GLY A 285 1.16 -10.38 -0.68
C GLY A 285 2.38 -10.62 -1.56
N CYS A 286 2.82 -9.62 -2.32
CA CYS A 286 4.06 -9.68 -3.12
C CYS A 286 5.29 -9.86 -2.23
N ILE A 287 5.41 -9.05 -1.17
CA ILE A 287 6.52 -9.13 -0.20
C ILE A 287 6.54 -10.52 0.46
N TYR A 288 5.38 -11.01 0.90
CA TYR A 288 5.25 -12.33 1.51
C TYR A 288 5.71 -13.44 0.56
N GLY A 289 5.22 -13.43 -0.70
CA GLY A 289 5.56 -14.46 -1.68
C GLY A 289 7.05 -14.49 -2.00
N ILE A 290 7.67 -13.32 -2.25
CA ILE A 290 9.10 -13.23 -2.57
C ILE A 290 9.94 -13.71 -1.38
N LEU A 291 9.65 -13.26 -0.16
CA LEU A 291 10.38 -13.68 1.05
C LEU A 291 10.26 -15.18 1.31
N ASN A 292 9.12 -15.80 0.98
CA ASN A 292 8.94 -17.24 1.14
C ASN A 292 9.42 -18.07 -0.07
N GLY A 293 10.11 -17.45 -1.03
CA GLY A 293 10.69 -18.15 -2.18
C GLY A 293 9.63 -18.68 -3.16
N TYR A 294 8.46 -18.07 -3.22
CA TYR A 294 7.45 -18.41 -4.23
C TYR A 294 7.95 -17.99 -5.62
N ASP A 295 7.63 -18.79 -6.64
CA ASP A 295 7.82 -18.37 -8.02
C ASP A 295 6.92 -17.15 -8.36
N LEU A 296 7.13 -16.57 -9.54
CA LEU A 296 6.41 -15.37 -9.97
C LEU A 296 4.90 -15.61 -10.03
N ALA A 297 4.47 -16.78 -10.52
CA ALA A 297 3.07 -17.15 -10.65
C ALA A 297 2.39 -17.26 -9.27
N LYS A 298 2.99 -18.02 -8.35
CA LYS A 298 2.46 -18.21 -7.00
C LYS A 298 2.46 -16.92 -6.20
N THR A 299 3.49 -16.08 -6.35
CA THR A 299 3.55 -14.75 -5.73
C THR A 299 2.39 -13.89 -6.21
N GLY A 300 2.14 -13.84 -7.51
CA GLY A 300 1.05 -13.06 -8.10
C GLY A 300 -0.32 -13.53 -7.64
N GLU A 301 -0.58 -14.85 -7.71
CA GLU A 301 -1.86 -15.41 -7.28
C GLU A 301 -2.13 -15.17 -5.78
N PHE A 302 -1.11 -15.33 -4.93
CA PHE A 302 -1.23 -15.04 -3.50
C PHE A 302 -1.54 -13.57 -3.25
N ALA A 303 -0.82 -12.67 -3.89
CA ALA A 303 -0.98 -11.22 -3.73
C ALA A 303 -2.36 -10.75 -4.23
N ALA A 304 -2.80 -11.23 -5.40
CA ALA A 304 -4.13 -10.91 -5.93
C ALA A 304 -5.25 -11.43 -5.02
N ALA A 305 -5.11 -12.66 -4.48
CA ALA A 305 -6.08 -13.23 -3.54
C ALA A 305 -6.15 -12.45 -2.22
N ALA A 306 -5.00 -12.09 -1.62
CA ALA A 306 -4.94 -11.30 -0.40
C ALA A 306 -5.60 -9.92 -0.58
N SER A 307 -5.34 -9.28 -1.71
CA SER A 307 -5.93 -8.00 -2.09
C SER A 307 -7.43 -8.09 -2.35
N ALA A 308 -7.88 -9.15 -3.02
CA ALA A 308 -9.30 -9.39 -3.28
C ALA A 308 -10.09 -9.59 -1.97
N LEU A 309 -9.56 -10.42 -1.05
CA LEU A 309 -10.18 -10.65 0.26
C LEU A 309 -10.29 -9.35 1.07
N LYS A 310 -9.23 -8.51 1.08
CA LYS A 310 -9.27 -7.23 1.79
C LYS A 310 -10.46 -6.38 1.38
N GLN A 311 -10.79 -6.34 0.12
CA GLN A 311 -11.88 -5.51 -0.40
C GLN A 311 -13.28 -6.00 0.02
N THR A 312 -13.37 -7.16 0.65
CA THR A 312 -14.59 -7.70 1.29
C THR A 312 -14.66 -7.44 2.79
N ILE A 313 -13.68 -6.74 3.36
CA ILE A 313 -13.55 -6.49 4.80
C ILE A 313 -13.66 -4.97 5.04
N VAL A 314 -14.54 -4.56 5.98
CA VAL A 314 -14.70 -3.16 6.37
C VAL A 314 -13.46 -2.67 7.15
N GLY A 315 -13.10 -1.41 6.96
CA GLY A 315 -11.96 -0.78 7.63
C GLY A 315 -10.67 -0.87 6.79
N ASP A 316 -9.56 -0.33 7.30
CA ASP A 316 -8.32 -0.23 6.53
C ASP A 316 -7.52 -1.53 6.55
N PHE A 317 -7.42 -2.17 7.71
CA PHE A 317 -6.56 -3.35 7.86
C PHE A 317 -7.06 -4.56 7.08
N ASN A 318 -6.13 -5.28 6.49
CA ASN A 318 -6.40 -6.58 5.92
C ASN A 318 -6.45 -7.61 7.06
N LEU A 319 -7.66 -8.01 7.42
CA LEU A 319 -7.87 -9.01 8.47
C LEU A 319 -7.98 -10.45 7.93
N ALA A 320 -7.77 -10.66 6.62
CA ALA A 320 -7.71 -11.99 6.04
C ALA A 320 -6.55 -12.81 6.66
N THR A 321 -6.82 -14.07 6.92
CA THR A 321 -5.83 -15.00 7.45
C THR A 321 -5.07 -15.72 6.31
N LEU A 322 -3.88 -16.23 6.61
CA LEU A 322 -3.11 -17.00 5.65
C LEU A 322 -3.87 -18.20 5.07
N PRO A 323 -4.63 -19.01 5.86
CA PRO A 323 -5.49 -20.06 5.32
C PRO A 323 -6.57 -19.55 4.34
N GLU A 324 -7.22 -18.40 4.62
CA GLU A 324 -8.22 -17.82 3.72
C GLU A 324 -7.60 -17.38 2.39
N VAL A 325 -6.45 -16.73 2.42
CA VAL A 325 -5.71 -16.34 1.20
C VAL A 325 -5.33 -17.58 0.39
N ASN A 326 -4.78 -18.60 1.02
CA ASN A 326 -4.42 -19.85 0.34
C ASN A 326 -5.64 -20.57 -0.24
N ALA A 327 -6.77 -20.60 0.46
CA ALA A 327 -8.01 -21.20 -0.02
C ALA A 327 -8.54 -20.48 -1.26
N LEU A 328 -8.57 -19.14 -1.24
CA LEU A 328 -8.99 -18.34 -2.39
C LEU A 328 -8.03 -18.52 -3.58
N MET A 329 -6.71 -18.43 -3.32
CA MET A 329 -5.68 -18.71 -4.32
C MET A 329 -5.84 -20.10 -4.93
N GLY A 330 -6.22 -21.10 -4.14
CA GLY A 330 -6.52 -22.47 -4.58
C GLY A 330 -7.82 -22.62 -5.36
N GLY A 331 -8.61 -21.55 -5.54
CA GLY A 331 -9.85 -21.55 -6.34
C GLY A 331 -11.13 -21.69 -5.53
N ASN A 332 -11.08 -21.65 -4.19
CA ASN A 332 -12.29 -21.69 -3.38
C ASN A 332 -12.96 -20.31 -3.34
N THR A 333 -13.87 -20.06 -4.28
CA THR A 333 -14.67 -18.82 -4.39
C THR A 333 -16.10 -18.98 -3.89
N SER A 334 -16.43 -20.14 -3.27
CA SER A 334 -17.82 -20.51 -3.00
C SER A 334 -18.48 -19.70 -1.88
N GLY A 335 -17.71 -19.03 -1.01
CA GLY A 335 -18.23 -18.32 0.15
C GLY A 335 -19.00 -19.21 1.14
N ARG A 336 -18.85 -20.53 1.08
CA ARG A 336 -19.53 -21.46 2.00
C ARG A 336 -18.99 -21.30 3.41
N VAL A 337 -19.88 -21.46 4.39
CA VAL A 337 -19.54 -21.46 5.81
C VAL A 337 -18.44 -22.49 6.08
N GLN A 338 -17.33 -22.04 6.61
CA GLN A 338 -16.27 -22.90 7.15
C GLN A 338 -16.66 -23.33 8.57
N ARG A 339 -16.62 -24.63 8.85
CA ARG A 339 -16.96 -25.22 10.14
C ARG A 339 -15.78 -25.98 10.69
#